data_bbbc7d8211cfffa184fe9a6284879bbf
#
_entry.id   bbbc7d8211cfffa184fe9a6284879bbf
#
_cell.length_a   1.000
_cell.length_b   1.000
_cell.length_c   1.000
_cell.angle_alpha   90.00
_cell.angle_beta   90.00
_cell.angle_gamma   90.00
#
_symmetry.space_group_name_H-M   'P 1'
#
loop_
_entity.id
_entity.type
_entity.pdbx_description
1 polymer ?
#
loop_
_entity_poly.entity_id
_entity_poly.type
_entity_poly.pdbx_seq_one_letter_code
_entity_poly.pdbx_strand_id
1 'polypeptide(L)'
;MKDTKLQMLTTRFEELKMSEDELFDSFYGKLNEVVIGKFNLGEKTEDSKVVRKILRSLPESFHAKVITIEKTKDLDEIKIQELIGSLQTYELSLPS
;
A
#
# COMPACT_ATOMS: atom_id res chain seq x y z
N MET A 1 11.57 18.82 17.97
CA MET A 1 11.79 18.49 17.62
C MET A 1 11.44 17.64 17.09
N LYS A 2 11.31 17.23 16.94
CA LYS A 2 10.94 16.39 16.71
C LYS A 2 10.47 16.05 15.77
N ASP A 3 10.46 15.75 15.31
CA ASP A 3 9.89 15.07 14.52
C ASP A 3 10.03 15.44 13.13
N THR A 4 11.20 15.96 12.64
CA THR A 4 11.54 16.12 11.26
C THR A 4 11.53 14.76 10.54
N LYS A 5 12.08 13.73 11.18
CA LYS A 5 12.08 12.42 10.58
C LYS A 5 10.67 11.86 10.40
N LEU A 6 9.84 12.02 11.43
CA LEU A 6 8.47 11.53 11.33
C LEU A 6 7.72 12.28 10.26
N GLN A 7 7.94 13.59 10.14
CA GLN A 7 7.29 14.38 9.12
C GLN A 7 7.71 13.96 7.72
N MET A 8 9.00 13.66 7.54
CA MET A 8 9.48 13.17 6.26
C MET A 8 8.85 11.83 5.89
N LEU A 9 8.74 10.94 6.87
CA LEU A 9 8.12 9.64 6.60
C LEU A 9 6.64 9.77 6.30
N THR A 10 5.96 10.67 6.97
CA THR A 10 4.55 10.91 6.70
C THR A 10 4.36 11.43 5.27
N THR A 11 5.21 12.34 4.85
CA THR A 11 5.16 12.86 3.49
C THR A 11 5.45 11.75 2.48
N ARG A 12 6.46 10.92 2.75
CA ARG A 12 6.75 9.81 1.87
C ARG A 12 5.58 8.85 1.78
N PHE A 13 4.93 8.59 2.92
CA PHE A 13 3.77 7.71 2.92
C PHE A 13 2.69 8.25 1.97
N GLU A 14 2.45 9.55 2.03
CA GLU A 14 1.39 10.14 1.23
C GLU A 14 1.74 10.21 -0.25
N GLU A 15 3.02 10.36 -0.57
CA GLU A 15 3.43 10.52 -1.96
C GLU A 15 3.74 9.21 -2.66
N LEU A 16 3.84 8.13 -1.91
CA LEU A 16 4.24 6.85 -2.48
C LEU A 16 3.19 6.33 -3.43
N LYS A 17 3.61 5.93 -4.63
CA LYS A 17 2.74 5.34 -5.65
C LYS A 17 3.51 4.29 -6.41
N MET A 18 2.79 3.27 -6.86
CA MET A 18 3.37 2.25 -7.69
C MET A 18 3.34 2.71 -9.14
N SER A 19 4.49 2.66 -9.82
CA SER A 19 4.54 3.05 -11.22
C SER A 19 4.13 1.87 -12.11
N GLU A 20 3.83 2.16 -13.37
CA GLU A 20 3.41 1.13 -14.31
C GLU A 20 4.49 0.08 -14.55
N ASP A 21 5.75 0.48 -14.43
CA ASP A 21 6.87 -0.43 -14.67
C ASP A 21 7.31 -1.16 -13.41
N GLU A 22 6.75 -0.83 -12.28
CA GLU A 22 7.23 -1.35 -11.00
C GLU A 22 6.47 -2.62 -10.65
N LEU A 23 7.15 -3.58 -10.03
CA LEU A 23 6.49 -4.76 -9.51
C LEU A 23 5.83 -4.42 -8.17
N PHE A 24 4.71 -5.10 -7.89
CA PHE A 24 4.01 -4.83 -6.65
C PHE A 24 4.90 -5.03 -5.43
N ASP A 25 5.72 -6.07 -5.42
CA ASP A 25 6.60 -6.33 -4.27
C ASP A 25 7.56 -5.19 -4.02
N SER A 26 8.05 -4.55 -5.08
CA SER A 26 8.94 -3.41 -4.94
C SER A 26 8.22 -2.25 -4.28
N PHE A 27 7.01 -1.95 -4.75
CA PHE A 27 6.21 -0.89 -4.17
C PHE A 27 5.88 -1.18 -2.70
N TYR A 28 5.43 -2.40 -2.44
CA TYR A 28 5.04 -2.76 -1.07
C TYR A 28 6.23 -2.70 -0.13
N GLY A 29 7.42 -3.10 -0.60
CA GLY A 29 8.62 -3.01 0.21
C GLY A 29 8.90 -1.59 0.66
N LYS A 30 8.74 -0.63 -0.26
CA LYS A 30 8.95 0.78 0.08
C LYS A 30 7.89 1.27 1.08
N LEU A 31 6.64 0.88 0.84
CA LEU A 31 5.57 1.28 1.74
C LEU A 31 5.80 0.71 3.14
N ASN A 32 6.18 -0.56 3.19
CA ASN A 32 6.41 -1.22 4.47
C ASN A 32 7.56 -0.57 5.24
N GLU A 33 8.62 -0.16 4.53
CA GLU A 33 9.72 0.55 5.17
C GLU A 33 9.24 1.84 5.84
N VAL A 34 8.37 2.56 5.15
CA VAL A 34 7.85 3.80 5.71
C VAL A 34 7.00 3.54 6.93
N VAL A 35 6.14 2.51 6.86
CA VAL A 35 5.26 2.16 7.97
C VAL A 35 6.09 1.75 9.19
N ILE A 36 7.12 0.94 8.97
CA ILE A 36 8.00 0.51 10.06
C ILE A 36 8.77 1.69 10.63
N GLY A 37 9.27 2.57 9.76
CA GLY A 37 9.98 3.75 10.21
C GLY A 37 9.14 4.64 11.09
N LYS A 38 7.88 4.84 10.70
CA LYS A 38 6.96 5.64 11.51
C LYS A 38 6.70 4.95 12.86
N PHE A 39 6.53 3.64 12.84
CA PHE A 39 6.29 2.90 14.08
C PHE A 39 7.47 3.06 15.03
N ASN A 40 8.69 2.99 14.52
CA ASN A 40 9.88 3.15 15.33
C ASN A 40 9.98 4.53 15.95
N LEU A 41 9.31 5.51 15.36
CA LEU A 41 9.27 6.87 15.91
C LEU A 41 8.03 7.12 16.74
N GLY A 42 7.29 6.07 17.06
CA GLY A 42 6.16 6.19 17.96
C GLY A 42 4.81 6.33 17.30
N GLU A 43 4.74 6.26 15.98
CA GLU A 43 3.46 6.44 15.29
C GLU A 43 3.04 5.16 14.58
N LYS A 44 2.01 4.52 15.09
CA LYS A 44 1.47 3.32 14.47
C LYS A 44 0.52 3.70 13.34
N THR A 45 0.62 3.00 12.21
CA THR A 45 -0.31 3.18 11.10
C THR A 45 -1.30 2.04 11.14
N GLU A 46 -2.59 2.37 11.19
CA GLU A 46 -3.64 1.36 11.26
C GLU A 46 -3.67 0.53 9.98
N ASP A 47 -4.02 -0.75 10.13
CA ASP A 47 -4.07 -1.65 8.97
C ASP A 47 -5.01 -1.13 7.90
N SER A 48 -6.16 -0.61 8.29
CA SER A 48 -7.12 -0.09 7.31
C SER A 48 -6.55 1.08 6.52
N LYS A 49 -5.72 1.89 7.16
CA LYS A 49 -5.08 3.00 6.49
C LYS A 49 -4.06 2.50 5.46
N VAL A 50 -3.32 1.45 5.82
CA VAL A 50 -2.36 0.86 4.89
C VAL A 50 -3.11 0.25 3.70
N VAL A 51 -4.19 -0.48 3.97
CA VAL A 51 -5.00 -1.10 2.92
C VAL A 51 -5.48 -0.02 1.93
N ARG A 52 -6.04 1.07 2.46
CA ARG A 52 -6.54 2.13 1.58
C ARG A 52 -5.42 2.79 0.80
N LYS A 53 -4.27 2.95 1.43
CA LYS A 53 -3.12 3.53 0.73
C LYS A 53 -2.68 2.65 -0.41
N ILE A 54 -2.60 1.35 -0.18
CA ILE A 54 -2.22 0.41 -1.24
C ILE A 54 -3.18 0.55 -2.42
N LEU A 55 -4.49 0.49 -2.14
CA LEU A 55 -5.47 0.49 -3.21
C LEU A 55 -5.46 1.79 -4.01
N ARG A 56 -5.18 2.91 -3.36
CA ARG A 56 -5.15 4.20 -4.04
C ARG A 56 -3.85 4.46 -4.77
N SER A 57 -2.84 3.62 -4.55
CA SER A 57 -1.51 3.86 -5.11
C SER A 57 -1.21 2.99 -6.31
N LEU A 58 -2.11 2.07 -6.67
CA LEU A 58 -1.87 1.14 -7.76
C LEU A 58 -2.07 1.80 -9.11
N PRO A 59 -1.30 1.37 -10.13
CA PRO A 59 -1.44 1.97 -11.46
C PRO A 59 -2.69 1.46 -12.17
N GLU A 60 -2.94 2.01 -13.34
CA GLU A 60 -4.12 1.71 -14.12
C GLU A 60 -4.30 0.22 -14.38
N SER A 61 -3.21 -0.51 -14.55
CA SER A 61 -3.30 -1.94 -14.84
C SER A 61 -3.99 -2.73 -13.74
N PHE A 62 -4.06 -2.17 -12.52
CA PHE A 62 -4.74 -2.83 -11.40
C PHE A 62 -6.15 -2.32 -11.17
N HIS A 63 -6.63 -1.39 -12.01
CA HIS A 63 -7.86 -0.68 -11.74
C HIS A 63 -9.06 -1.62 -11.55
N ALA A 64 -9.21 -2.61 -12.44
CA ALA A 64 -10.34 -3.54 -12.36
C ALA A 64 -10.30 -4.33 -11.05
N LYS A 65 -9.10 -4.72 -10.62
CA LYS A 65 -8.97 -5.48 -9.37
C LYS A 65 -9.30 -4.61 -8.17
N VAL A 66 -8.87 -3.36 -8.19
CA VAL A 66 -9.17 -2.43 -7.11
C VAL A 66 -10.68 -2.27 -6.95
N ILE A 67 -11.37 -2.07 -8.06
CA ILE A 67 -12.82 -1.91 -8.01
C ILE A 67 -13.49 -3.16 -7.45
N THR A 68 -13.04 -4.34 -7.88
CA THR A 68 -13.59 -5.59 -7.38
C THR A 68 -13.42 -5.71 -5.88
N ILE A 69 -12.22 -5.39 -5.39
CA ILE A 69 -11.95 -5.49 -3.95
C ILE A 69 -12.81 -4.51 -3.18
N GLU A 70 -12.92 -3.27 -3.67
CA GLU A 70 -13.71 -2.26 -2.98
C GLU A 70 -15.19 -2.61 -2.92
N LYS A 71 -15.69 -3.31 -3.94
CA LYS A 71 -17.09 -3.68 -3.97
C LYS A 71 -17.42 -4.92 -3.15
N THR A 72 -16.45 -5.82 -3.01
CA THR A 72 -16.73 -7.12 -2.40
C THR A 72 -16.15 -7.28 -1.00
N LYS A 73 -15.30 -6.37 -0.55
CA LYS A 73 -14.66 -6.49 0.75
C LYS A 73 -14.87 -5.25 1.58
N ASP A 74 -14.92 -5.44 2.90
CA ASP A 74 -14.92 -4.32 3.83
C ASP A 74 -13.48 -3.91 4.07
N LEU A 75 -13.12 -2.72 3.61
CA LEU A 75 -11.73 -2.28 3.69
C LEU A 75 -11.23 -2.10 5.13
N ASP A 76 -12.14 -1.98 6.07
CA ASP A 76 -11.76 -1.88 7.48
C ASP A 76 -11.46 -3.25 8.08
N GLU A 77 -11.89 -4.33 7.43
CA GLU A 77 -11.74 -5.66 7.98
C GLU A 77 -10.85 -6.58 7.17
N ILE A 78 -10.54 -6.22 5.93
CA ILE A 78 -9.68 -7.08 5.12
C ILE A 78 -8.29 -7.13 5.75
N LYS A 79 -7.70 -8.31 5.78
CA LYS A 79 -6.35 -8.47 6.33
C LYS A 79 -5.33 -8.07 5.29
N ILE A 80 -4.28 -7.39 5.74
CA ILE A 80 -3.23 -6.92 4.84
C ILE A 80 -2.62 -8.09 4.07
N GLN A 81 -2.38 -9.21 4.75
CA GLN A 81 -1.79 -10.37 4.07
C GLN A 81 -2.69 -10.91 2.97
N GLU A 82 -3.99 -10.89 3.20
CA GLU A 82 -4.95 -11.33 2.20
C GLU A 82 -4.91 -10.39 0.99
N LEU A 83 -4.87 -9.10 1.25
CA LEU A 83 -4.81 -8.11 0.18
C LEU A 83 -3.53 -8.27 -0.64
N ILE A 84 -2.40 -8.41 0.04
CA ILE A 84 -1.11 -8.56 -0.64
C ILE A 84 -1.12 -9.78 -1.52
N GLY A 85 -1.57 -10.93 -1.00
CA GLY A 85 -1.62 -12.14 -1.79
C GLY A 85 -2.51 -12.02 -3.01
N SER A 86 -3.65 -11.34 -2.85
CA SER A 86 -4.58 -11.13 -3.94
C SER A 86 -3.96 -10.28 -5.04
N LEU A 87 -3.24 -9.22 -4.66
CA LEU A 87 -2.62 -8.33 -5.63
C LEU A 87 -1.43 -8.98 -6.31
N GLN A 88 -0.65 -9.76 -5.56
CA GLN A 88 0.46 -10.50 -6.16
C GLN A 88 -0.03 -11.48 -7.20
N THR A 89 -1.11 -12.18 -6.89
CA THR A 89 -1.70 -13.15 -7.82
C THR A 89 -2.24 -12.45 -9.06
N TYR A 90 -2.90 -11.32 -8.86
CA TYR A 90 -3.45 -10.57 -9.98
C TYR A 90 -2.34 -10.09 -10.90
N GLU A 91 -1.22 -9.64 -10.32
CA GLU A 91 -0.10 -9.17 -11.12
C GLU A 91 0.41 -10.23 -12.07
N LEU A 92 0.41 -11.48 -11.62
CA LEU A 92 0.86 -12.58 -12.46
C LEU A 92 -0.04 -12.80 -13.68
N SER A 93 -1.28 -12.35 -13.60
CA SER A 93 -2.22 -12.53 -14.70
C SER A 93 -2.18 -11.37 -15.71
N LEU A 94 -1.43 -10.31 -15.41
CA LEU A 94 -1.36 -9.17 -16.31
C LEU A 94 -0.40 -9.45 -17.47
N PRO A 95 -0.72 -8.92 -18.66
CA PRO A 95 0.21 -9.09 -19.78
C PRO A 95 1.51 -8.37 -19.51
N SER A 96 2.60 -8.95 -19.95
CA SER A 96 3.91 -8.33 -19.75
C SER A 96 4.19 -7.27 -20.77
#